data_666a1b1034eceab8e1dc5df8c577915b
#
_entry.id   666a1b1034eceab8e1dc5df8c577915b
#
_cell.length_a   1.000
_cell.length_b   1.000
_cell.length_c   1.000
_cell.angle_alpha   90.00
_cell.angle_beta   90.00
_cell.angle_gamma   90.00
#
_symmetry.space_group_name_H-M   'P 1'
#
loop_
_entity.id
_entity.type
_entity.pdbx_description
1 polymer ?
#
loop_
_entity_poly.entity_id
_entity_poly.type
_entity_poly.pdbx_seq_one_letter_code
_entity_poly.pdbx_strand_id
1 'polypeptide(L)'
;MRSDLVKKGATRSAHRALFNAMGYGPEDLKKPLVGIVNAFNEIIPGHIHLRTIADAAKLGVAAAGGTPVEFPAIGVCDGIAMGHPGMKFSLASRELIADSIEAVATAHAFDGLVLIPNCDKIVPGMLMAAARLNIPCVVVSGGPMLAGRYQGKDVSVSTTFEAAGKFTAGKITEDEMYDLEAKACPGCGSCSGLFTANTMNTLTEVLGMGLPGNGTIPAAYTGARISLAKQAGHVIMDLIAKDIKPRDILTQKAFENAITVDMGIGGSSNTVLHLTAIAHEAGIKLPAPLFDEISAKTPYITKLSPAGTHHMQDLNEAGGVCAVMHELSKKGLIHLDALTVTGTVEDRIKNSEIQRADVIKTVEAPYRPTGGIAILQGNLAPDYAVVKASAVTEDMLCYKGTAKCFNSEEEAIEAITGGKIKDGDVVVIRYEGPKGGPGMREMLNPTAVIAGMGLKVALITDGRFSGATRGACIGHVSPEAMAGGPIAYLEDGDIIDIDISNRKLNVLISDEEMAKRKANWVKPEPKVKTGYLSRYAKLTTSASTGAVLE
;
A
#
# COMPACT_ATOMS: atom_id res chain seq x y z
N MET A 1 20.49 1.92 27.90
CA MET A 1 20.36 1.67 26.44
C MET A 1 20.16 0.18 26.21
N ARG A 2 19.32 -0.19 25.25
CA ARG A 2 19.11 -1.60 24.88
C ARG A 2 20.41 -2.23 24.36
N SER A 3 21.20 -1.45 23.59
CA SER A 3 22.50 -1.86 23.06
C SER A 3 23.56 -2.17 24.12
N ASP A 4 23.34 -1.82 25.40
CA ASP A 4 24.24 -2.23 26.49
C ASP A 4 24.35 -3.76 26.60
N LEU A 5 23.34 -4.50 26.12
CA LEU A 5 23.36 -5.97 26.06
C LEU A 5 24.50 -6.53 25.23
N VAL A 6 24.99 -5.79 24.23
CA VAL A 6 26.06 -6.23 23.31
C VAL A 6 27.37 -5.45 23.48
N LYS A 7 27.42 -4.39 24.27
CA LYS A 7 28.61 -3.52 24.36
C LYS A 7 29.14 -3.26 25.77
N LYS A 8 28.33 -3.48 26.85
CA LYS A 8 28.71 -3.08 28.21
C LYS A 8 29.14 -4.25 29.08
N GLY A 9 30.21 -4.04 29.89
CA GLY A 9 30.74 -5.01 30.83
C GLY A 9 31.82 -5.94 30.28
N ALA A 10 32.54 -6.60 31.19
CA ALA A 10 33.69 -7.46 30.83
C ALA A 10 33.27 -8.65 29.97
N THR A 11 32.11 -9.25 30.24
CA THR A 11 31.57 -10.40 29.47
C THR A 11 31.24 -10.08 28.01
N ARG A 12 31.26 -8.80 27.64
CA ARG A 12 31.01 -8.33 26.24
C ARG A 12 32.31 -7.98 25.49
N SER A 13 33.48 -8.42 26.01
CA SER A 13 34.77 -8.19 25.34
C SER A 13 34.81 -8.73 23.91
N ALA A 14 34.35 -9.97 23.70
CA ALA A 14 34.28 -10.57 22.36
C ALA A 14 33.36 -9.78 21.39
N HIS A 15 32.21 -9.29 21.88
CA HIS A 15 31.30 -8.47 21.09
C HIS A 15 31.97 -7.17 20.64
N ARG A 16 32.66 -6.48 21.56
CA ARG A 16 33.41 -5.25 21.21
C ARG A 16 34.56 -5.50 20.25
N ALA A 17 35.22 -6.65 20.36
CA ALA A 17 36.24 -7.04 19.37
C ALA A 17 35.65 -7.17 17.95
N LEU A 18 34.44 -7.71 17.82
CA LEU A 18 33.74 -7.78 16.53
C LEU A 18 33.32 -6.39 16.03
N PHE A 19 32.85 -5.50 16.91
CA PHE A 19 32.59 -4.11 16.56
C PHE A 19 33.85 -3.39 16.10
N ASN A 20 34.99 -3.60 16.78
CA ASN A 20 36.28 -3.04 16.35
C ASN A 20 36.70 -3.54 14.96
N ALA A 21 36.44 -4.81 14.62
CA ALA A 21 36.71 -5.36 13.28
C ALA A 21 35.90 -4.68 12.18
N MET A 22 34.73 -4.10 12.52
CA MET A 22 33.89 -3.31 11.61
C MET A 22 34.22 -1.81 11.62
N GLY A 23 35.21 -1.37 12.40
CA GLY A 23 35.64 0.02 12.51
C GLY A 23 34.95 0.84 13.60
N TYR A 24 34.10 0.24 14.43
CA TYR A 24 33.46 0.94 15.56
C TYR A 24 34.38 0.88 16.80
N GLY A 25 34.95 2.03 17.14
CA GLY A 25 35.85 2.17 18.29
C GLY A 25 35.12 2.40 19.61
N PRO A 26 35.88 2.54 20.73
CA PRO A 26 35.31 2.75 22.06
C PRO A 26 34.37 3.95 22.16
N GLU A 27 34.65 5.04 21.43
CA GLU A 27 33.80 6.25 21.47
C GLU A 27 32.47 6.03 20.75
N ASP A 28 32.43 5.21 19.69
CA ASP A 28 31.20 4.85 19.00
C ASP A 28 30.32 3.97 19.89
N LEU A 29 30.93 3.06 20.63
CA LEU A 29 30.21 2.12 21.50
C LEU A 29 29.67 2.77 22.80
N LYS A 30 30.06 4.00 23.13
CA LYS A 30 29.45 4.79 24.22
C LYS A 30 28.08 5.35 23.82
N LYS A 31 27.84 5.53 22.54
CA LYS A 31 26.64 6.14 21.97
C LYS A 31 25.52 5.11 21.75
N PRO A 32 24.26 5.55 21.59
CA PRO A 32 23.18 4.67 21.13
C PRO A 32 23.50 4.05 19.76
N LEU A 33 23.22 2.75 19.60
CA LEU A 33 23.30 2.07 18.30
C LEU A 33 21.99 2.23 17.54
N VAL A 34 22.01 2.89 16.39
CA VAL A 34 20.84 3.13 15.55
C VAL A 34 20.93 2.29 14.30
N GLY A 35 19.98 1.37 14.11
CA GLY A 35 19.88 0.58 12.88
C GLY A 35 19.33 1.42 11.73
N ILE A 36 20.04 1.43 10.60
CA ILE A 36 19.58 2.04 9.35
C ILE A 36 19.11 0.90 8.45
N VAL A 37 17.80 0.71 8.39
CA VAL A 37 17.18 -0.39 7.62
C VAL A 37 16.95 0.07 6.21
N ASN A 38 17.83 -0.32 5.30
CA ASN A 38 17.84 0.16 3.92
C ASN A 38 17.30 -0.89 2.95
N ALA A 39 16.18 -0.60 2.28
CA ALA A 39 15.64 -1.47 1.24
C ALA A 39 16.25 -1.21 -0.17
N PHE A 40 17.44 -0.61 -0.24
CA PHE A 40 18.14 -0.40 -1.50
C PHE A 40 18.26 -1.71 -2.29
N ASN A 41 17.98 -1.62 -3.58
CA ASN A 41 18.29 -2.64 -4.59
C ASN A 41 18.28 -2.00 -5.98
N GLU A 42 18.79 -2.69 -6.98
CA GLU A 42 18.90 -2.20 -8.36
C GLU A 42 17.77 -2.71 -9.28
N ILE A 43 16.77 -3.43 -8.71
CA ILE A 43 15.65 -4.00 -9.47
C ILE A 43 14.34 -3.23 -9.33
N ILE A 44 14.21 -2.37 -8.31
CA ILE A 44 13.02 -1.55 -8.07
C ILE A 44 13.35 -0.09 -8.39
N PRO A 45 12.72 0.55 -9.38
CA PRO A 45 12.98 1.96 -9.71
C PRO A 45 12.86 2.90 -8.51
N GLY A 46 11.94 2.61 -7.60
CA GLY A 46 11.75 3.35 -6.35
C GLY A 46 12.89 3.18 -5.32
N HIS A 47 13.80 2.24 -5.52
CA HIS A 47 14.82 1.87 -4.53
C HIS A 47 16.26 2.14 -4.98
N ILE A 48 16.51 2.39 -6.26
CA ILE A 48 17.88 2.54 -6.81
C ILE A 48 18.67 3.71 -6.20
N HIS A 49 17.99 4.70 -5.61
CA HIS A 49 18.59 5.88 -4.98
C HIS A 49 18.62 5.83 -3.45
N LEU A 50 18.11 4.77 -2.81
CA LEU A 50 17.98 4.71 -1.36
C LEU A 50 19.32 4.66 -0.62
N ARG A 51 20.45 4.33 -1.27
CA ARG A 51 21.80 4.51 -0.68
C ARG A 51 22.04 5.97 -0.29
N THR A 52 21.70 6.91 -1.16
CA THR A 52 21.85 8.35 -0.89
C THR A 52 20.99 8.80 0.31
N ILE A 53 19.78 8.24 0.42
CA ILE A 53 18.88 8.51 1.56
C ILE A 53 19.47 7.91 2.85
N ALA A 54 19.97 6.67 2.81
CA ALA A 54 20.60 6.02 3.96
C ALA A 54 21.85 6.77 4.43
N ASP A 55 22.71 7.20 3.52
CA ASP A 55 23.92 7.98 3.85
C ASP A 55 23.54 9.31 4.51
N ALA A 56 22.53 9.99 4.02
CA ALA A 56 22.03 11.22 4.62
C ALA A 56 21.44 10.98 6.03
N ALA A 57 20.67 9.90 6.23
CA ALA A 57 20.15 9.53 7.54
C ALA A 57 21.28 9.19 8.53
N LYS A 58 22.30 8.44 8.09
CA LYS A 58 23.52 8.15 8.91
C LYS A 58 24.22 9.42 9.35
N LEU A 59 24.37 10.41 8.45
CA LEU A 59 24.94 11.71 8.81
C LEU A 59 24.11 12.44 9.87
N GLY A 60 22.79 12.39 9.76
CA GLY A 60 21.89 12.97 10.77
C GLY A 60 22.04 12.30 12.14
N VAL A 61 22.05 10.95 12.18
CA VAL A 61 22.27 10.17 13.42
C VAL A 61 23.62 10.49 14.04
N ALA A 62 24.70 10.50 13.26
CA ALA A 62 26.05 10.80 13.75
C ALA A 62 26.17 12.23 14.29
N ALA A 63 25.58 13.22 13.58
CA ALA A 63 25.56 14.62 14.02
C ALA A 63 24.78 14.80 15.34
N ALA A 64 23.75 13.99 15.57
CA ALA A 64 22.96 13.99 16.82
C ALA A 64 23.54 13.10 17.94
N GLY A 65 24.75 12.56 17.74
CA GLY A 65 25.47 11.82 18.78
C GLY A 65 25.14 10.32 18.88
N GLY A 66 24.55 9.72 17.83
CA GLY A 66 24.33 8.29 17.70
C GLY A 66 25.41 7.58 16.87
N THR A 67 25.45 6.25 16.92
CA THR A 67 26.26 5.40 16.05
C THR A 67 25.34 4.67 15.06
N PRO A 68 25.30 5.09 13.78
CA PRO A 68 24.47 4.43 12.78
C PRO A 68 25.10 3.14 12.28
N VAL A 69 24.31 2.09 12.17
CA VAL A 69 24.73 0.77 11.64
C VAL A 69 23.69 0.33 10.60
N GLU A 70 24.12 0.22 9.33
CA GLU A 70 23.22 -0.13 8.23
C GLU A 70 23.07 -1.64 8.07
N PHE A 71 21.84 -2.10 7.80
CA PHE A 71 21.55 -3.46 7.35
C PHE A 71 20.41 -3.46 6.31
N PRO A 72 20.38 -4.46 5.39
CA PRO A 72 19.42 -4.47 4.31
C PRO A 72 18.04 -4.97 4.73
N ALA A 73 17.01 -4.50 4.02
CA ALA A 73 15.73 -5.18 3.89
C ALA A 73 15.50 -5.57 2.42
N ILE A 74 14.77 -6.66 2.20
CA ILE A 74 14.41 -7.10 0.85
C ILE A 74 13.28 -6.25 0.28
N GLY A 75 13.07 -6.36 -1.05
CA GLY A 75 11.93 -5.76 -1.72
C GLY A 75 11.57 -6.51 -3.01
N VAL A 76 10.28 -6.48 -3.36
CA VAL A 76 9.75 -6.97 -4.64
C VAL A 76 9.12 -5.79 -5.36
N CYS A 77 9.39 -5.62 -6.65
CA CYS A 77 8.73 -4.61 -7.48
C CYS A 77 7.41 -5.15 -7.98
N ASP A 78 6.30 -4.60 -7.51
CA ASP A 78 4.97 -4.99 -7.94
C ASP A 78 4.78 -4.78 -9.45
N GLY A 79 5.27 -3.67 -10.00
CA GLY A 79 5.15 -3.37 -11.43
C GLY A 79 5.88 -4.40 -12.31
N ILE A 80 7.09 -4.82 -11.94
CA ILE A 80 7.86 -5.84 -12.70
C ILE A 80 7.27 -7.23 -12.49
N ALA A 81 6.72 -7.52 -11.30
CA ALA A 81 6.10 -8.80 -10.99
C ALA A 81 4.67 -8.95 -11.56
N MET A 82 4.06 -7.87 -12.03
CA MET A 82 2.68 -7.83 -12.51
C MET A 82 2.47 -8.75 -13.72
N GLY A 83 1.35 -9.49 -13.73
CA GLY A 83 0.93 -10.31 -14.87
C GLY A 83 1.69 -11.63 -15.05
N HIS A 84 2.49 -12.06 -14.07
CA HIS A 84 3.14 -13.38 -14.08
C HIS A 84 3.19 -14.00 -12.66
N PRO A 85 3.56 -15.29 -12.52
CA PRO A 85 3.52 -15.97 -11.21
C PRO A 85 4.34 -15.32 -10.10
N GLY A 86 5.33 -14.50 -10.43
CA GLY A 86 6.13 -13.72 -9.47
C GLY A 86 5.31 -12.76 -8.62
N MET A 87 4.14 -12.30 -9.11
CA MET A 87 3.26 -11.39 -8.36
C MET A 87 2.72 -11.99 -7.06
N LYS A 88 2.67 -13.30 -6.94
CA LYS A 88 2.31 -14.01 -5.69
C LYS A 88 3.27 -13.71 -4.54
N PHE A 89 4.52 -13.38 -4.85
CA PHE A 89 5.53 -13.02 -3.84
C PHE A 89 5.39 -11.58 -3.34
N SER A 90 4.69 -10.71 -4.04
CA SER A 90 4.56 -9.30 -3.68
C SER A 90 4.00 -9.15 -2.26
N LEU A 91 2.75 -9.53 -1.98
CA LEU A 91 2.18 -9.41 -0.63
C LEU A 91 2.90 -10.31 0.38
N ALA A 92 3.25 -11.53 -0.02
CA ALA A 92 3.93 -12.46 0.87
C ALA A 92 5.30 -11.93 1.36
N SER A 93 6.00 -11.10 0.58
CA SER A 93 7.25 -10.47 0.99
C SER A 93 7.07 -9.46 2.13
N ARG A 94 5.88 -8.89 2.34
CA ARG A 94 5.57 -7.98 3.45
C ARG A 94 5.90 -8.63 4.80
N GLU A 95 5.53 -9.89 4.97
CA GLU A 95 5.81 -10.67 6.18
C GLU A 95 7.31 -10.95 6.34
N LEU A 96 8.00 -11.39 5.27
CA LEU A 96 9.44 -11.60 5.30
C LEU A 96 10.22 -10.33 5.66
N ILE A 97 9.75 -9.17 5.20
CA ILE A 97 10.35 -7.88 5.53
C ILE A 97 10.22 -7.64 7.04
N ALA A 98 9.02 -7.79 7.58
CA ALA A 98 8.76 -7.61 9.01
C ALA A 98 9.60 -8.58 9.85
N ASP A 99 9.59 -9.88 9.54
CA ASP A 99 10.31 -10.93 10.25
C ASP A 99 11.83 -10.72 10.20
N SER A 100 12.38 -10.37 9.02
CA SER A 100 13.82 -10.17 8.87
C SER A 100 14.34 -8.97 9.66
N ILE A 101 13.58 -7.87 9.69
CA ILE A 101 13.93 -6.68 10.46
C ILE A 101 13.85 -6.98 11.95
N GLU A 102 12.80 -7.66 12.41
CA GLU A 102 12.66 -8.10 13.80
C GLU A 102 13.83 -8.96 14.23
N ALA A 103 14.19 -9.97 13.42
CA ALA A 103 15.30 -10.88 13.73
C ALA A 103 16.62 -10.13 13.87
N VAL A 104 16.97 -9.26 12.91
CA VAL A 104 18.24 -8.51 12.94
C VAL A 104 18.25 -7.48 14.06
N ALA A 105 17.18 -6.69 14.21
CA ALA A 105 17.13 -5.63 15.22
C ALA A 105 17.15 -6.19 16.66
N THR A 106 16.53 -7.35 16.88
CA THR A 106 16.50 -8.01 18.19
C THR A 106 17.85 -8.65 18.51
N ALA A 107 18.42 -9.41 17.57
CA ALA A 107 19.71 -10.10 17.77
C ALA A 107 20.85 -9.12 18.06
N HIS A 108 20.85 -7.94 17.45
CA HIS A 108 21.91 -6.93 17.58
C HIS A 108 21.57 -5.82 18.58
N ALA A 109 20.41 -5.89 19.24
CA ALA A 109 19.97 -5.03 20.33
C ALA A 109 20.05 -3.52 20.01
N PHE A 110 19.59 -3.08 18.83
CA PHE A 110 19.55 -1.66 18.48
C PHE A 110 18.69 -0.85 19.44
N ASP A 111 19.08 0.40 19.70
CA ASP A 111 18.36 1.34 20.56
C ASP A 111 17.20 2.02 19.82
N GLY A 112 17.29 2.13 18.50
CA GLY A 112 16.26 2.66 17.61
C GLY A 112 16.56 2.35 16.14
N LEU A 113 15.58 2.60 15.25
CA LEU A 113 15.67 2.31 13.83
C LEU A 113 15.26 3.52 12.98
N VAL A 114 16.02 3.77 11.90
CA VAL A 114 15.57 4.56 10.75
C VAL A 114 15.21 3.58 9.64
N LEU A 115 13.95 3.56 9.24
CA LEU A 115 13.41 2.65 8.25
C LEU A 115 13.30 3.37 6.90
N ILE A 116 13.92 2.80 5.85
CA ILE A 116 14.05 3.42 4.53
C ILE A 116 13.38 2.55 3.45
N PRO A 117 12.03 2.58 3.37
CA PRO A 117 11.27 1.93 2.31
C PRO A 117 11.00 2.88 1.14
N ASN A 118 10.31 2.38 0.09
CA ASN A 118 9.63 3.26 -0.87
C ASN A 118 8.47 2.59 -1.62
N CYS A 119 8.50 1.27 -1.84
CA CYS A 119 7.53 0.58 -2.70
C CYS A 119 6.44 -0.14 -1.90
N ASP A 120 5.44 -0.67 -2.60
CA ASP A 120 4.10 -1.09 -2.17
C ASP A 120 4.05 -1.93 -0.89
N LYS A 121 4.88 -2.97 -0.78
CA LYS A 121 4.82 -3.93 0.34
C LYS A 121 5.95 -3.72 1.35
N ILE A 122 6.98 -2.97 0.93
CA ILE A 122 8.12 -2.64 1.80
C ILE A 122 7.70 -1.63 2.87
N VAL A 123 6.90 -0.62 2.49
CA VAL A 123 6.39 0.39 3.44
C VAL A 123 5.57 -0.27 4.56
N PRO A 124 4.49 -1.03 4.27
CA PRO A 124 3.72 -1.68 5.33
C PRO A 124 4.53 -2.75 6.08
N GLY A 125 5.43 -3.50 5.43
CA GLY A 125 6.29 -4.47 6.09
C GLY A 125 7.22 -3.84 7.12
N MET A 126 7.80 -2.67 6.82
CA MET A 126 8.63 -1.91 7.77
C MET A 126 7.80 -1.30 8.91
N LEU A 127 6.57 -0.84 8.64
CA LEU A 127 5.67 -0.34 9.69
C LEU A 127 5.20 -1.48 10.62
N MET A 128 4.94 -2.68 10.08
CA MET A 128 4.67 -3.88 10.87
C MET A 128 5.85 -4.22 11.79
N ALA A 129 7.08 -4.23 11.25
CA ALA A 129 8.28 -4.45 12.04
C ALA A 129 8.44 -3.41 13.16
N ALA A 130 8.20 -2.12 12.88
CA ALA A 130 8.25 -1.05 13.87
C ALA A 130 7.24 -1.28 15.00
N ALA A 131 5.98 -1.59 14.65
CA ALA A 131 4.91 -1.86 15.60
C ALA A 131 5.22 -3.08 16.48
N ARG A 132 5.71 -4.18 15.87
CA ARG A 132 6.05 -5.44 16.55
C ARG A 132 7.22 -5.28 17.49
N LEU A 133 8.33 -4.69 17.05
CA LEU A 133 9.53 -4.44 17.84
C LEU A 133 9.30 -3.46 18.99
N ASN A 134 8.48 -2.46 18.77
CA ASN A 134 8.17 -1.39 19.71
C ASN A 134 9.40 -0.76 20.38
N ILE A 135 10.42 -0.47 19.58
CA ILE A 135 11.57 0.37 19.95
C ILE A 135 11.48 1.67 19.14
N PRO A 136 12.11 2.78 19.57
CA PRO A 136 12.06 4.05 18.84
C PRO A 136 12.33 3.85 17.34
N CYS A 137 11.42 4.34 16.48
CA CYS A 137 11.52 4.21 15.04
C CYS A 137 11.06 5.49 14.34
N VAL A 138 11.69 5.81 13.21
CA VAL A 138 11.24 6.84 12.27
C VAL A 138 11.34 6.28 10.85
N VAL A 139 10.40 6.65 9.99
CA VAL A 139 10.39 6.24 8.58
C VAL A 139 10.77 7.43 7.69
N VAL A 140 11.65 7.21 6.73
CA VAL A 140 11.97 8.15 5.66
C VAL A 140 11.96 7.42 4.32
N SER A 141 10.96 7.70 3.50
CA SER A 141 10.78 7.06 2.21
C SER A 141 11.66 7.69 1.12
N GLY A 142 11.88 6.96 0.02
CA GLY A 142 12.61 7.49 -1.14
C GLY A 142 11.87 8.57 -1.93
N GLY A 143 10.53 8.62 -1.83
CA GLY A 143 9.67 9.58 -2.52
C GLY A 143 9.13 9.09 -3.86
N PRO A 144 8.07 9.76 -4.38
CA PRO A 144 7.47 9.46 -5.67
C PRO A 144 8.36 9.87 -6.85
N MET A 145 8.25 9.15 -7.95
CA MET A 145 8.79 9.50 -9.26
C MET A 145 8.03 10.73 -9.81
N LEU A 146 8.68 11.53 -10.63
CA LEU A 146 7.99 12.53 -11.44
C LEU A 146 7.13 11.84 -12.51
N ALA A 147 6.04 12.47 -12.92
CA ALA A 147 5.31 12.01 -14.11
C ALA A 147 6.17 12.11 -15.36
N GLY A 148 6.03 11.14 -16.26
CA GLY A 148 6.60 11.22 -17.60
C GLY A 148 5.83 12.21 -18.48
N ARG A 149 6.40 12.58 -19.62
CA ARG A 149 5.75 13.49 -20.58
C ARG A 149 5.68 12.83 -21.96
N TYR A 150 4.47 12.67 -22.47
CA TYR A 150 4.23 12.12 -23.80
C TYR A 150 3.16 12.96 -24.53
N GLN A 151 3.49 13.46 -25.72
CA GLN A 151 2.58 14.28 -26.56
C GLN A 151 1.92 15.44 -25.76
N GLY A 152 2.70 16.12 -24.91
CA GLY A 152 2.22 17.25 -24.13
C GLY A 152 1.38 16.89 -22.88
N LYS A 153 1.18 15.60 -22.58
CA LYS A 153 0.42 15.11 -21.43
C LYS A 153 1.33 14.43 -20.42
N ASP A 154 0.93 14.45 -19.17
CA ASP A 154 1.56 13.66 -18.11
C ASP A 154 1.16 12.19 -18.27
N VAL A 155 2.15 11.30 -18.14
CA VAL A 155 2.00 9.85 -18.28
C VAL A 155 2.71 9.13 -17.13
N SER A 156 2.34 7.88 -16.91
CA SER A 156 2.92 7.02 -15.87
C SER A 156 2.92 5.56 -16.31
N VAL A 157 3.45 4.67 -15.50
CA VAL A 157 3.43 3.22 -15.75
C VAL A 157 2.00 2.70 -16.02
N SER A 158 0.95 3.27 -15.41
CA SER A 158 -0.42 2.86 -15.71
C SER A 158 -0.83 3.16 -17.16
N THR A 159 -0.27 4.23 -17.74
CA THR A 159 -0.52 4.58 -19.14
C THR A 159 0.08 3.55 -20.10
N THR A 160 1.22 2.92 -19.75
CA THR A 160 1.80 1.86 -20.58
C THR A 160 0.99 0.56 -20.52
N PHE A 161 0.41 0.21 -19.38
CA PHE A 161 -0.52 -0.91 -19.28
C PHE A 161 -1.79 -0.69 -20.13
N GLU A 162 -2.35 0.52 -20.10
CA GLU A 162 -3.49 0.88 -20.98
C GLU A 162 -3.09 0.87 -22.45
N ALA A 163 -1.86 1.27 -22.79
CA ALA A 163 -1.35 1.25 -24.17
C ALA A 163 -1.23 -0.18 -24.71
N ALA A 164 -0.82 -1.14 -23.89
CA ALA A 164 -0.80 -2.54 -24.28
C ALA A 164 -2.21 -3.04 -24.68
N GLY A 165 -3.25 -2.65 -23.93
CA GLY A 165 -4.65 -2.92 -24.31
C GLY A 165 -5.08 -2.25 -25.62
N LYS A 166 -4.66 -1.00 -25.84
CA LYS A 166 -4.93 -0.28 -27.10
C LYS A 166 -4.21 -0.92 -28.28
N PHE A 167 -2.97 -1.35 -28.12
CA PHE A 167 -2.21 -2.07 -29.13
C PHE A 167 -2.89 -3.39 -29.51
N THR A 168 -3.28 -4.19 -28.51
CA THR A 168 -4.04 -5.43 -28.73
C THR A 168 -5.34 -5.19 -29.50
N ALA A 169 -6.00 -4.03 -29.27
CA ALA A 169 -7.21 -3.62 -29.99
C ALA A 169 -6.93 -2.94 -31.36
N GLY A 170 -5.67 -2.87 -31.80
CA GLY A 170 -5.27 -2.23 -33.05
C GLY A 170 -5.46 -0.72 -33.13
N LYS A 171 -5.54 -0.05 -31.96
CA LYS A 171 -5.79 1.41 -31.84
C LYS A 171 -4.53 2.26 -31.86
N ILE A 172 -3.36 1.66 -31.62
CA ILE A 172 -2.04 2.29 -31.70
C ILE A 172 -1.05 1.33 -32.36
N THR A 173 0.03 1.88 -32.92
CA THR A 173 1.13 1.13 -33.50
C THR A 173 2.12 0.66 -32.43
N GLU A 174 2.99 -0.28 -32.80
CA GLU A 174 4.09 -0.75 -31.94
C GLU A 174 5.08 0.38 -31.65
N ASP A 175 5.42 1.19 -32.65
CA ASP A 175 6.33 2.35 -32.48
C ASP A 175 5.77 3.39 -31.51
N GLU A 176 4.47 3.68 -31.57
CA GLU A 176 3.81 4.58 -30.60
C GLU A 176 3.86 4.01 -29.18
N MET A 177 3.70 2.71 -29.02
CA MET A 177 3.80 2.04 -27.73
C MET A 177 5.23 2.15 -27.17
N TYR A 178 6.26 1.83 -27.96
CA TYR A 178 7.67 1.95 -27.53
C TYR A 178 8.08 3.39 -27.24
N ASP A 179 7.62 4.37 -27.99
CA ASP A 179 7.90 5.79 -27.70
C ASP A 179 7.26 6.25 -26.38
N LEU A 180 6.06 5.73 -26.03
CA LEU A 180 5.44 5.97 -24.74
C LEU A 180 6.21 5.29 -23.60
N GLU A 181 6.63 4.03 -23.75
CA GLU A 181 7.39 3.27 -22.77
C GLU A 181 8.67 4.00 -22.36
N ALA A 182 9.41 4.52 -23.33
CA ALA A 182 10.64 5.27 -23.11
C ALA A 182 10.47 6.56 -22.28
N LYS A 183 9.24 7.09 -22.21
CA LYS A 183 8.93 8.39 -21.60
C LYS A 183 8.08 8.30 -20.33
N ALA A 184 7.44 7.15 -20.07
CA ALA A 184 6.45 7.01 -19.00
C ALA A 184 7.06 7.04 -17.58
N CYS A 185 8.30 6.56 -17.43
CA CYS A 185 9.00 6.46 -16.15
C CYS A 185 10.35 7.18 -16.23
N PRO A 186 10.42 8.51 -16.00
CA PRO A 186 11.58 9.32 -16.33
C PRO A 186 12.76 9.21 -15.35
N GLY A 187 12.62 8.53 -14.21
CA GLY A 187 13.68 8.47 -13.22
C GLY A 187 13.37 7.59 -12.00
N CYS A 188 14.15 7.77 -10.94
CA CYS A 188 13.94 7.05 -9.68
C CYS A 188 12.70 7.54 -8.92
N GLY A 189 12.20 6.72 -8.03
CA GLY A 189 11.02 6.98 -7.20
C GLY A 189 9.99 5.87 -7.28
N SER A 190 9.06 5.85 -6.33
CA SER A 190 7.82 5.05 -6.45
C SER A 190 6.96 5.59 -7.60
N CYS A 191 5.87 4.92 -7.95
CA CYS A 191 5.00 5.35 -9.05
C CYS A 191 4.63 6.85 -8.93
N SER A 192 4.44 7.56 -10.05
CA SER A 192 4.09 9.00 -10.02
C SER A 192 2.64 9.28 -9.62
N GLY A 193 1.72 8.31 -9.79
CA GLY A 193 0.31 8.44 -9.38
C GLY A 193 0.06 8.02 -7.92
N LEU A 194 -1.15 8.26 -7.43
CA LEU A 194 -1.60 7.82 -6.11
C LEU A 194 -2.01 6.33 -6.16
N PHE A 195 -1.00 5.48 -6.35
CA PHE A 195 -1.12 4.03 -6.29
C PHE A 195 -0.74 3.53 -4.89
N THR A 196 -0.60 2.22 -4.69
CA THR A 196 -0.40 1.66 -3.34
C THR A 196 0.86 2.19 -2.66
N ALA A 197 2.01 2.26 -3.36
CA ALA A 197 3.26 2.78 -2.78
C ALA A 197 3.10 4.20 -2.22
N ASN A 198 2.58 5.12 -3.03
CA ASN A 198 2.42 6.51 -2.62
C ASN A 198 1.31 6.71 -1.59
N THR A 199 0.23 5.92 -1.66
CA THR A 199 -0.77 5.94 -0.61
C THR A 199 -0.14 5.52 0.72
N MET A 200 0.60 4.42 0.78
CA MET A 200 1.24 3.98 2.03
C MET A 200 2.33 4.94 2.51
N ASN A 201 3.11 5.57 1.61
CA ASN A 201 4.07 6.62 1.97
C ASN A 201 3.36 7.86 2.57
N THR A 202 2.22 8.26 2.01
CA THR A 202 1.36 9.32 2.53
C THR A 202 0.81 8.93 3.91
N LEU A 203 0.25 7.73 4.05
CA LEU A 203 -0.32 7.27 5.32
C LEU A 203 0.75 7.05 6.40
N THR A 204 2.00 6.77 6.05
CA THR A 204 3.12 6.75 7.00
C THR A 204 3.31 8.11 7.67
N GLU A 205 3.16 9.20 6.92
CA GLU A 205 3.21 10.57 7.43
C GLU A 205 2.00 10.86 8.33
N VAL A 206 0.79 10.45 7.90
CA VAL A 206 -0.47 10.64 8.66
C VAL A 206 -0.48 9.83 9.96
N LEU A 207 -0.03 8.57 9.93
CA LEU A 207 0.15 7.71 11.11
C LEU A 207 1.14 8.29 12.12
N GLY A 208 1.87 9.34 11.74
CA GLY A 208 2.85 9.99 12.60
C GLY A 208 4.24 9.36 12.59
N MET A 209 4.49 8.30 11.82
CA MET A 209 5.76 7.57 11.77
C MET A 209 6.80 8.18 10.82
N GLY A 210 6.38 9.04 9.88
CA GLY A 210 7.24 9.81 8.97
C GLY A 210 7.19 11.29 9.27
N LEU A 211 8.13 12.05 8.70
CA LEU A 211 8.18 13.52 8.77
C LEU A 211 7.25 14.13 7.73
N PRO A 212 6.80 15.40 7.91
CA PRO A 212 6.09 16.15 6.87
C PRO A 212 6.85 16.16 5.54
N GLY A 213 6.15 15.88 4.45
CA GLY A 213 6.72 15.72 3.11
C GLY A 213 7.26 14.31 2.79
N ASN A 214 7.20 13.38 3.75
CA ASN A 214 7.62 11.99 3.52
C ASN A 214 6.88 11.35 2.34
N GLY A 215 5.58 11.55 2.25
CA GLY A 215 4.72 10.96 1.22
C GLY A 215 4.74 11.67 -0.13
N THR A 216 5.16 12.94 -0.21
CA THR A 216 4.90 13.76 -1.39
C THR A 216 6.11 14.39 -2.05
N ILE A 217 7.20 14.70 -1.32
CA ILE A 217 8.40 15.27 -1.93
C ILE A 217 8.93 14.30 -3.00
N PRO A 218 9.03 14.70 -4.29
CA PRO A 218 9.52 13.81 -5.33
C PRO A 218 10.96 13.34 -5.09
N ALA A 219 11.27 12.10 -5.48
CA ALA A 219 12.64 11.55 -5.40
C ALA A 219 13.66 12.41 -6.17
N ALA A 220 13.23 13.00 -7.29
CA ALA A 220 14.04 13.91 -8.10
C ALA A 220 14.37 15.23 -7.40
N TYR A 221 13.65 15.63 -6.35
CA TYR A 221 13.97 16.80 -5.53
C TYR A 221 15.04 16.43 -4.48
N THR A 222 16.19 16.02 -4.98
CA THR A 222 17.28 15.40 -4.22
C THR A 222 17.68 16.19 -2.98
N GLY A 223 17.81 17.52 -3.08
CA GLY A 223 18.15 18.38 -1.93
C GLY A 223 17.14 18.30 -0.80
N ALA A 224 15.85 18.36 -1.11
CA ALA A 224 14.77 18.26 -0.13
C ALA A 224 14.73 16.85 0.50
N ARG A 225 14.91 15.78 -0.28
CA ARG A 225 14.97 14.40 0.21
C ARG A 225 16.16 14.15 1.13
N ILE A 226 17.34 14.62 0.78
CA ILE A 226 18.55 14.56 1.62
C ILE A 226 18.33 15.30 2.93
N SER A 227 17.74 16.51 2.88
CA SER A 227 17.42 17.28 4.08
C SER A 227 16.45 16.53 5.00
N LEU A 228 15.38 15.96 4.43
CA LEU A 228 14.41 15.15 5.17
C LEU A 228 15.05 13.92 5.83
N ALA A 229 15.95 13.23 5.12
CA ALA A 229 16.65 12.06 5.64
C ALA A 229 17.61 12.42 6.79
N LYS A 230 18.34 13.53 6.69
CA LYS A 230 19.17 14.05 7.79
C LYS A 230 18.30 14.38 9.00
N GLN A 231 17.16 15.04 8.79
CA GLN A 231 16.23 15.38 9.86
C GLN A 231 15.68 14.12 10.54
N ALA A 232 15.37 13.05 9.79
CA ALA A 232 14.96 11.78 10.36
C ALA A 232 16.06 11.18 11.25
N GLY A 233 17.35 11.33 10.87
CA GLY A 233 18.49 10.96 11.69
C GLY A 233 18.60 11.74 13.00
N HIS A 234 18.22 13.01 13.05
CA HIS A 234 18.12 13.78 14.29
C HIS A 234 16.92 13.31 15.13
N VAL A 235 15.75 13.16 14.50
CA VAL A 235 14.50 12.79 15.16
C VAL A 235 14.60 11.44 15.87
N ILE A 236 15.26 10.42 15.28
CA ILE A 236 15.41 9.13 15.96
C ILE A 236 16.19 9.25 17.25
N MET A 237 17.19 10.15 17.31
CA MET A 237 17.94 10.39 18.55
C MET A 237 17.08 11.04 19.64
N ASP A 238 16.19 11.97 19.27
CA ASP A 238 15.21 12.56 20.16
C ASP A 238 14.20 11.52 20.68
N LEU A 239 13.71 10.64 19.79
CA LEU A 239 12.80 9.55 20.17
C LEU A 239 13.46 8.57 21.17
N ILE A 240 14.73 8.23 20.96
CA ILE A 240 15.51 7.39 21.88
C ILE A 240 15.65 8.09 23.24
N ALA A 241 15.99 9.37 23.23
CA ALA A 241 16.18 10.14 24.48
C ALA A 241 14.87 10.29 25.28
N LYS A 242 13.73 10.39 24.60
CA LYS A 242 12.39 10.53 25.22
C LYS A 242 11.68 9.19 25.44
N ASP A 243 12.28 8.07 25.03
CA ASP A 243 11.69 6.71 25.03
C ASP A 243 10.32 6.63 24.32
N ILE A 244 10.11 7.42 23.25
CA ILE A 244 8.89 7.40 22.44
C ILE A 244 8.98 6.24 21.44
N LYS A 245 8.00 5.35 21.49
CA LYS A 245 7.97 4.10 20.73
C LYS A 245 6.82 4.08 19.70
N PRO A 246 6.88 3.20 18.70
CA PRO A 246 5.82 3.10 17.68
C PRO A 246 4.41 2.92 18.24
N ARG A 247 4.21 2.14 19.31
CA ARG A 247 2.87 1.92 19.90
C ARG A 247 2.35 3.12 20.69
N ASP A 248 3.19 4.09 21.04
CA ASP A 248 2.77 5.38 21.61
C ASP A 248 2.16 6.27 20.51
N ILE A 249 2.60 6.08 19.26
CA ILE A 249 2.20 6.84 18.07
C ILE A 249 1.08 6.12 17.34
N LEU A 250 1.24 4.82 17.05
CA LEU A 250 0.28 3.97 16.31
C LEU A 250 -0.90 3.61 17.23
N THR A 251 -1.72 4.61 17.54
CA THR A 251 -2.92 4.48 18.36
C THR A 251 -4.18 4.39 17.49
N GLN A 252 -5.32 4.06 18.10
CA GLN A 252 -6.62 4.08 17.41
C GLN A 252 -6.84 5.41 16.67
N LYS A 253 -6.53 6.55 17.30
CA LYS A 253 -6.64 7.89 16.69
C LYS A 253 -5.76 8.06 15.46
N ALA A 254 -4.53 7.54 15.50
CA ALA A 254 -3.62 7.61 14.36
C ALA A 254 -4.15 6.79 13.16
N PHE A 255 -4.72 5.62 13.41
CA PHE A 255 -5.35 4.81 12.35
C PHE A 255 -6.62 5.46 11.81
N GLU A 256 -7.46 6.06 12.64
CA GLU A 256 -8.64 6.81 12.21
C GLU A 256 -8.25 8.02 11.35
N ASN A 257 -7.20 8.76 11.73
CA ASN A 257 -6.63 9.80 10.88
C ASN A 257 -6.14 9.25 9.54
N ALA A 258 -5.43 8.11 9.54
CA ALA A 258 -4.94 7.48 8.33
C ALA A 258 -6.10 7.07 7.39
N ILE A 259 -7.14 6.43 7.92
CA ILE A 259 -8.33 6.07 7.15
C ILE A 259 -9.02 7.34 6.62
N THR A 260 -9.17 8.39 7.44
CA THR A 260 -9.78 9.66 7.02
C THR A 260 -9.03 10.28 5.84
N VAL A 261 -7.71 10.39 5.93
CA VAL A 261 -6.90 10.95 4.83
C VAL A 261 -6.97 10.07 3.60
N ASP A 262 -6.89 8.74 3.76
CA ASP A 262 -7.02 7.78 2.66
C ASP A 262 -8.34 7.96 1.89
N MET A 263 -9.46 8.11 2.62
CA MET A 263 -10.77 8.40 2.04
C MET A 263 -10.81 9.76 1.35
N GLY A 264 -10.21 10.78 1.97
CA GLY A 264 -10.19 12.15 1.45
C GLY A 264 -9.35 12.32 0.17
N ILE A 265 -8.28 11.55 0.04
CA ILE A 265 -7.42 11.59 -1.16
C ILE A 265 -7.80 10.56 -2.22
N GLY A 266 -8.67 9.60 -1.91
CA GLY A 266 -9.03 8.49 -2.80
C GLY A 266 -7.86 7.55 -3.07
N GLY A 267 -7.25 7.05 -2.00
CA GLY A 267 -6.09 6.19 -2.04
C GLY A 267 -6.34 4.80 -2.64
N SER A 268 -5.43 3.88 -2.40
CA SER A 268 -5.49 2.50 -2.90
C SER A 268 -6.39 1.62 -2.04
N SER A 269 -7.22 0.77 -2.66
CA SER A 269 -7.99 -0.26 -1.93
C SER A 269 -7.11 -1.21 -1.10
N ASN A 270 -5.82 -1.34 -1.44
CA ASN A 270 -4.84 -2.14 -0.69
C ASN A 270 -4.59 -1.62 0.73
N THR A 271 -4.91 -0.35 1.01
CA THR A 271 -4.72 0.24 2.34
C THR A 271 -5.59 -0.42 3.40
N VAL A 272 -6.79 -0.86 3.06
CA VAL A 272 -7.66 -1.62 3.97
C VAL A 272 -6.93 -2.84 4.51
N LEU A 273 -6.24 -3.58 3.62
CA LEU A 273 -5.43 -4.74 4.00
C LEU A 273 -4.19 -4.33 4.82
N HIS A 274 -3.47 -3.28 4.38
CA HIS A 274 -2.20 -2.92 4.99
C HIS A 274 -2.36 -2.22 6.33
N LEU A 275 -3.33 -1.30 6.48
CA LEU A 275 -3.61 -0.66 7.76
C LEU A 275 -4.08 -1.69 8.79
N THR A 276 -4.91 -2.66 8.39
CA THR A 276 -5.34 -3.75 9.26
C THR A 276 -4.15 -4.60 9.73
N ALA A 277 -3.21 -4.92 8.84
CA ALA A 277 -2.01 -5.67 9.21
C ALA A 277 -1.07 -4.90 10.16
N ILE A 278 -0.87 -3.60 9.92
CA ILE A 278 -0.04 -2.76 10.80
C ILE A 278 -0.71 -2.60 12.18
N ALA A 279 -2.04 -2.43 12.20
CA ALA A 279 -2.81 -2.33 13.43
C ALA A 279 -2.77 -3.64 14.24
N HIS A 280 -2.83 -4.81 13.56
CA HIS A 280 -2.65 -6.11 14.19
C HIS A 280 -1.33 -6.18 14.96
N GLU A 281 -0.20 -5.76 14.36
CA GLU A 281 1.10 -5.72 15.02
C GLU A 281 1.19 -4.69 16.16
N ALA A 282 0.39 -3.64 16.08
CA ALA A 282 0.25 -2.66 17.16
C ALA A 282 -0.70 -3.11 18.30
N GLY A 283 -1.41 -4.24 18.12
CA GLY A 283 -2.41 -4.73 19.06
C GLY A 283 -3.76 -3.99 18.97
N ILE A 284 -4.05 -3.36 17.83
CA ILE A 284 -5.26 -2.58 17.57
C ILE A 284 -6.15 -3.31 16.57
N LYS A 285 -7.46 -3.32 16.82
CA LYS A 285 -8.45 -3.89 15.91
C LYS A 285 -9.04 -2.81 15.00
N LEU A 286 -8.94 -3.03 13.69
CA LEU A 286 -9.59 -2.19 12.67
C LEU A 286 -10.63 -3.02 11.92
N PRO A 287 -11.88 -3.06 12.39
CA PRO A 287 -12.92 -3.81 11.71
C PRO A 287 -13.32 -3.11 10.39
N ALA A 288 -13.68 -3.86 9.37
CA ALA A 288 -14.05 -3.32 8.07
C ALA A 288 -15.17 -2.25 8.11
N PRO A 289 -16.20 -2.35 8.96
CA PRO A 289 -17.22 -1.30 9.10
C PRO A 289 -16.66 0.07 9.48
N LEU A 290 -15.56 0.14 10.25
CA LEU A 290 -14.93 1.41 10.60
C LEU A 290 -14.46 2.19 9.36
N PHE A 291 -13.93 1.49 8.36
CA PHE A 291 -13.50 2.12 7.10
C PHE A 291 -14.70 2.73 6.37
N ASP A 292 -15.84 2.05 6.35
CA ASP A 292 -17.04 2.56 5.70
C ASP A 292 -17.68 3.72 6.48
N GLU A 293 -17.72 3.64 7.81
CA GLU A 293 -18.20 4.73 8.67
C GLU A 293 -17.39 6.01 8.49
N ILE A 294 -16.06 5.89 8.40
CA ILE A 294 -15.18 7.03 8.14
C ILE A 294 -15.36 7.52 6.71
N SER A 295 -15.44 6.61 5.73
CA SER A 295 -15.67 6.95 4.33
C SER A 295 -16.98 7.74 4.13
N ALA A 296 -18.05 7.35 4.81
CA ALA A 296 -19.35 8.04 4.73
C ALA A 296 -19.31 9.51 5.18
N LYS A 297 -18.40 9.86 6.09
CA LYS A 297 -18.26 11.20 6.69
C LYS A 297 -17.18 12.06 6.02
N THR A 298 -16.25 11.43 5.31
CA THR A 298 -15.06 12.11 4.78
C THR A 298 -15.29 12.58 3.35
N PRO A 299 -15.22 13.87 3.05
CA PRO A 299 -15.32 14.36 1.69
C PRO A 299 -14.11 13.97 0.85
N TYR A 300 -14.30 13.57 -0.41
CA TYR A 300 -13.24 13.31 -1.37
C TYR A 300 -12.76 14.62 -1.98
N ILE A 301 -11.54 15.05 -1.62
CA ILE A 301 -11.05 16.42 -1.89
C ILE A 301 -9.86 16.49 -2.86
N THR A 302 -9.28 15.35 -3.29
CA THR A 302 -8.24 15.35 -4.33
C THR A 302 -8.60 14.40 -5.47
N LYS A 303 -8.10 14.66 -6.68
CA LYS A 303 -8.37 13.82 -7.86
C LYS A 303 -7.07 13.50 -8.58
N LEU A 304 -6.26 12.66 -7.93
CA LEU A 304 -4.95 12.23 -8.44
C LEU A 304 -5.08 11.03 -9.38
N SER A 305 -4.11 10.82 -10.27
CA SER A 305 -4.02 9.62 -11.11
C SER A 305 -4.07 8.33 -10.25
N PRO A 306 -4.89 7.31 -10.60
CA PRO A 306 -5.60 7.11 -11.85
C PRO A 306 -6.98 7.77 -11.95
N ALA A 307 -7.55 8.32 -10.87
CA ALA A 307 -8.88 8.92 -10.85
C ALA A 307 -8.93 10.30 -11.54
N GLY A 308 -7.80 10.96 -11.72
CA GLY A 308 -7.63 12.25 -12.38
C GLY A 308 -6.32 12.37 -13.13
N THR A 309 -5.97 13.60 -13.50
CA THR A 309 -4.77 13.92 -14.29
C THR A 309 -3.59 14.40 -13.45
N HIS A 310 -3.82 14.78 -12.19
CA HIS A 310 -2.76 15.22 -11.30
C HIS A 310 -1.95 14.03 -10.76
N HIS A 311 -0.69 14.26 -10.44
CA HIS A 311 0.25 13.28 -9.92
C HIS A 311 0.76 13.69 -8.53
N MET A 312 1.60 12.90 -7.89
CA MET A 312 2.10 13.16 -6.54
C MET A 312 2.93 14.44 -6.43
N GLN A 313 3.63 14.83 -7.49
CA GLN A 313 4.32 16.13 -7.56
C GLN A 313 3.35 17.31 -7.43
N ASP A 314 2.17 17.22 -8.05
CA ASP A 314 1.13 18.25 -7.95
C ASP A 314 0.59 18.34 -6.52
N LEU A 315 0.39 17.21 -5.86
CA LEU A 315 -0.02 17.18 -4.45
C LEU A 315 1.04 17.84 -3.55
N ASN A 316 2.34 17.56 -3.80
CA ASN A 316 3.42 18.23 -3.07
C ASN A 316 3.38 19.74 -3.23
N GLU A 317 3.20 20.24 -4.45
CA GLU A 317 3.10 21.67 -4.76
C GLU A 317 1.82 22.29 -4.19
N ALA A 318 0.76 21.49 -4.00
CA ALA A 318 -0.51 21.95 -3.44
C ALA A 318 -0.50 22.10 -1.92
N GLY A 319 0.64 21.78 -1.26
CA GLY A 319 0.80 21.86 0.19
C GLY A 319 0.95 20.49 0.86
N GLY A 320 0.93 19.42 0.07
CA GLY A 320 1.21 18.04 0.53
C GLY A 320 0.16 17.48 1.48
N VAL A 321 0.58 16.47 2.23
CA VAL A 321 -0.28 15.74 3.18
C VAL A 321 -0.78 16.66 4.31
N CYS A 322 0.07 17.55 4.80
CA CYS A 322 -0.30 18.48 5.87
C CYS A 322 -1.44 19.42 5.46
N ALA A 323 -1.47 19.90 4.21
CA ALA A 323 -2.59 20.72 3.71
C ALA A 323 -3.89 19.92 3.62
N VAL A 324 -3.82 18.65 3.18
CA VAL A 324 -4.98 17.75 3.18
C VAL A 324 -5.51 17.54 4.59
N MET A 325 -4.64 17.22 5.55
CA MET A 325 -5.02 17.01 6.95
C MET A 325 -5.60 18.28 7.58
N HIS A 326 -4.99 19.44 7.33
CA HIS A 326 -5.50 20.72 7.82
C HIS A 326 -6.88 21.00 7.25
N GLU A 327 -7.09 20.75 5.96
CA GLU A 327 -8.41 20.98 5.33
C GLU A 327 -9.49 20.07 5.94
N LEU A 328 -9.20 18.77 6.11
CA LEU A 328 -10.13 17.81 6.73
C LEU A 328 -10.38 18.13 8.21
N SER A 329 -9.41 18.73 8.92
CA SER A 329 -9.55 19.10 10.34
C SER A 329 -10.60 20.19 10.56
N LYS A 330 -10.86 21.05 9.56
CA LYS A 330 -11.90 22.09 9.64
C LYS A 330 -13.31 21.53 9.88
N LYS A 331 -13.54 20.25 9.51
CA LYS A 331 -14.79 19.52 9.83
C LYS A 331 -14.67 18.63 11.07
N GLY A 332 -13.60 18.74 11.84
CA GLY A 332 -13.39 17.90 13.02
C GLY A 332 -13.12 16.43 12.70
N LEU A 333 -12.63 16.13 11.48
CA LEU A 333 -12.41 14.76 11.03
C LEU A 333 -11.02 14.21 11.39
N ILE A 334 -10.12 15.05 11.93
CA ILE A 334 -8.75 14.71 12.28
C ILE A 334 -8.56 14.84 13.79
N HIS A 335 -8.00 13.80 14.42
CA HIS A 335 -7.56 13.83 15.81
C HIS A 335 -6.26 14.63 15.92
N LEU A 336 -6.37 15.89 16.31
CA LEU A 336 -5.26 16.84 16.38
C LEU A 336 -4.26 16.52 17.49
N ASP A 337 -4.72 15.88 18.56
CA ASP A 337 -3.92 15.48 19.73
C ASP A 337 -3.14 14.18 19.53
N ALA A 338 -3.28 13.51 18.39
CA ALA A 338 -2.53 12.30 18.10
C ALA A 338 -1.01 12.58 18.06
N LEU A 339 -0.23 11.72 18.73
CA LEU A 339 1.23 11.84 18.80
C LEU A 339 1.87 11.45 17.45
N THR A 340 2.99 12.09 17.16
CA THR A 340 3.81 11.80 15.97
C THR A 340 5.29 11.77 16.38
N VAL A 341 6.18 11.37 15.49
CA VAL A 341 7.64 11.44 15.74
C VAL A 341 8.17 12.86 15.99
N THR A 342 7.38 13.90 15.76
CA THR A 342 7.80 15.31 15.93
C THR A 342 6.77 16.16 16.69
N GLY A 343 6.12 15.66 17.70
CA GLY A 343 5.06 16.35 18.44
C GLY A 343 3.67 15.85 18.07
N THR A 344 2.65 16.70 18.16
CA THR A 344 1.26 16.34 17.84
C THR A 344 0.94 16.57 16.34
N VAL A 345 -0.18 16.02 15.90
CA VAL A 345 -0.73 16.32 14.56
C VAL A 345 -1.01 17.81 14.42
N GLU A 346 -1.59 18.47 15.45
CA GLU A 346 -1.84 19.90 15.44
C GLU A 346 -0.57 20.73 15.16
N ASP A 347 0.54 20.37 15.85
CA ASP A 347 1.82 21.08 15.66
C ASP A 347 2.32 21.03 14.22
N ARG A 348 2.01 19.95 13.50
CA ARG A 348 2.41 19.74 12.10
C ARG A 348 1.56 20.52 11.10
N ILE A 349 0.25 20.60 11.34
CA ILE A 349 -0.71 21.06 10.30
C ILE A 349 -1.25 22.47 10.52
N LYS A 350 -1.13 23.05 11.71
CA LYS A 350 -1.74 24.35 12.08
C LYS A 350 -1.42 25.53 11.16
N ASN A 351 -0.28 25.47 10.45
CA ASN A 351 0.14 26.51 9.51
C ASN A 351 0.12 26.03 8.04
N SER A 352 -0.51 24.90 7.77
CA SER A 352 -0.56 24.32 6.43
C SER A 352 -1.80 24.78 5.69
N GLU A 353 -1.63 25.27 4.47
CA GLU A 353 -2.71 25.79 3.63
C GLU A 353 -2.68 25.14 2.24
N ILE A 354 -3.83 25.13 1.57
CA ILE A 354 -3.94 24.72 0.18
C ILE A 354 -3.22 25.76 -0.70
N GLN A 355 -2.17 25.35 -1.42
CA GLN A 355 -1.43 26.20 -2.33
C GLN A 355 -1.97 26.14 -3.77
N ARG A 356 -2.64 25.03 -4.14
CA ARG A 356 -3.22 24.79 -5.48
C ARG A 356 -4.64 24.22 -5.34
N ALA A 357 -5.65 25.08 -5.53
CA ALA A 357 -7.07 24.72 -5.43
C ALA A 357 -7.57 23.84 -6.60
N ASP A 358 -6.79 23.71 -7.68
CA ASP A 358 -7.05 22.75 -8.75
C ASP A 358 -6.72 21.32 -8.35
N VAL A 359 -5.81 21.11 -7.39
CA VAL A 359 -5.36 19.80 -6.91
C VAL A 359 -6.10 19.38 -5.63
N ILE A 360 -6.15 20.25 -4.61
CA ILE A 360 -6.85 20.01 -3.34
C ILE A 360 -8.07 20.90 -3.28
N LYS A 361 -9.27 20.31 -3.21
CA LYS A 361 -10.52 21.04 -3.00
C LYS A 361 -10.77 21.32 -1.54
N THR A 362 -11.56 22.35 -1.24
CA THR A 362 -12.02 22.60 0.13
C THR A 362 -13.08 21.58 0.54
N VAL A 363 -13.22 21.38 1.84
CA VAL A 363 -14.24 20.47 2.40
C VAL A 363 -15.66 20.95 2.17
N GLU A 364 -15.87 22.24 1.82
CA GLU A 364 -17.14 22.83 1.44
C GLU A 364 -17.50 22.55 -0.02
N ALA A 365 -16.50 22.34 -0.91
CA ALA A 365 -16.70 22.10 -2.34
C ALA A 365 -15.91 20.86 -2.82
N PRO A 366 -16.11 19.68 -2.22
CA PRO A 366 -15.38 18.47 -2.55
C PRO A 366 -15.81 17.90 -3.92
N TYR A 367 -15.01 16.99 -4.47
CA TYR A 367 -15.42 16.21 -5.66
C TYR A 367 -16.63 15.30 -5.37
N ARG A 368 -16.69 14.73 -4.15
CA ARG A 368 -17.81 13.94 -3.64
C ARG A 368 -17.95 14.19 -2.13
N PRO A 369 -19.19 14.10 -1.58
CA PRO A 369 -19.40 14.26 -0.14
C PRO A 369 -18.89 13.07 0.69
N THR A 370 -18.62 11.92 0.05
CA THR A 370 -18.15 10.68 0.69
C THR A 370 -16.79 10.28 0.14
N GLY A 371 -16.08 9.41 0.88
CA GLY A 371 -14.71 8.99 0.60
C GLY A 371 -14.52 8.20 -0.70
N GLY A 372 -13.25 8.11 -1.11
CA GLY A 372 -12.86 7.47 -2.37
C GLY A 372 -12.84 5.95 -2.35
N ILE A 373 -12.98 5.31 -1.19
CA ILE A 373 -13.00 3.84 -1.03
C ILE A 373 -14.34 3.44 -0.41
N ALA A 374 -14.92 2.32 -0.87
CA ALA A 374 -16.13 1.74 -0.32
C ALA A 374 -15.91 0.29 0.10
N ILE A 375 -16.49 -0.07 1.25
CA ILE A 375 -16.55 -1.45 1.75
C ILE A 375 -17.92 -2.01 1.39
N LEU A 376 -17.95 -3.14 0.69
CA LEU A 376 -19.17 -3.80 0.27
C LEU A 376 -19.39 -5.06 1.10
N GLN A 377 -20.66 -5.35 1.41
CA GLN A 377 -21.07 -6.60 2.07
C GLN A 377 -22.31 -7.18 1.38
N GLY A 378 -22.53 -8.48 1.57
CA GLY A 378 -23.68 -9.18 1.03
C GLY A 378 -23.48 -10.68 1.06
N ASN A 379 -24.40 -11.43 0.42
CA ASN A 379 -24.32 -12.88 0.40
C ASN A 379 -23.08 -13.41 -0.37
N LEU A 380 -22.49 -12.60 -1.24
CA LEU A 380 -21.25 -12.94 -1.96
C LEU A 380 -19.98 -12.54 -1.17
N ALA A 381 -20.05 -11.54 -0.31
CA ALA A 381 -18.95 -11.07 0.51
C ALA A 381 -19.40 -10.85 1.96
N PRO A 382 -19.69 -11.92 2.72
CA PRO A 382 -20.24 -11.79 4.08
C PRO A 382 -19.28 -11.12 5.06
N ASP A 383 -17.97 -11.32 4.91
CA ASP A 383 -16.98 -10.60 5.73
C ASP A 383 -16.77 -9.18 5.19
N TYR A 384 -16.38 -9.02 3.95
CA TYR A 384 -16.41 -7.79 3.14
C TYR A 384 -15.78 -7.96 1.74
N ALA A 385 -15.92 -6.93 0.91
CA ALA A 385 -15.12 -6.67 -0.29
C ALA A 385 -14.79 -5.17 -0.37
N VAL A 386 -13.78 -4.81 -1.17
CA VAL A 386 -13.29 -3.43 -1.27
C VAL A 386 -13.33 -2.96 -2.71
N VAL A 387 -13.78 -1.71 -2.91
CA VAL A 387 -13.73 -1.05 -4.22
C VAL A 387 -13.19 0.37 -4.09
N LYS A 388 -12.34 0.78 -5.05
CA LYS A 388 -11.91 2.17 -5.22
C LYS A 388 -13.03 2.97 -5.90
N ALA A 389 -14.02 3.42 -5.13
CA ALA A 389 -15.19 4.13 -5.62
C ALA A 389 -14.84 5.42 -6.39
N SER A 390 -13.72 6.08 -6.03
CA SER A 390 -13.22 7.27 -6.73
C SER A 390 -12.83 7.02 -8.20
N ALA A 391 -12.57 5.78 -8.59
CA ALA A 391 -12.20 5.37 -9.95
C ALA A 391 -13.36 4.73 -10.72
N VAL A 392 -14.56 4.65 -10.13
CA VAL A 392 -15.77 4.10 -10.75
C VAL A 392 -16.60 5.23 -11.37
N THR A 393 -17.06 5.02 -12.60
CA THR A 393 -17.98 5.95 -13.28
C THR A 393 -19.39 5.86 -12.68
N GLU A 394 -20.16 6.95 -12.75
CA GLU A 394 -21.47 7.02 -12.12
C GLU A 394 -22.44 5.91 -12.59
N ASP A 395 -22.39 5.56 -13.88
CA ASP A 395 -23.22 4.53 -14.49
C ASP A 395 -22.83 3.10 -14.09
N MET A 396 -21.67 2.92 -13.42
CA MET A 396 -21.20 1.64 -12.90
C MET A 396 -21.28 1.53 -11.36
N LEU A 397 -21.79 2.58 -10.68
CA LEU A 397 -21.98 2.53 -9.22
C LEU A 397 -23.06 1.52 -8.80
N CYS A 398 -24.06 1.31 -9.66
CA CYS A 398 -25.08 0.27 -9.52
C CYS A 398 -25.06 -0.56 -10.82
N TYR A 399 -24.62 -1.80 -10.74
CA TYR A 399 -24.41 -2.65 -11.90
C TYR A 399 -24.92 -4.07 -11.67
N LYS A 400 -25.70 -4.59 -12.60
CA LYS A 400 -26.11 -5.99 -12.64
C LYS A 400 -25.56 -6.63 -13.90
N GLY A 401 -24.93 -7.78 -13.75
CA GLY A 401 -24.34 -8.47 -14.89
C GLY A 401 -24.26 -9.97 -14.70
N THR A 402 -23.94 -10.65 -15.78
CA THR A 402 -23.85 -12.11 -15.84
C THR A 402 -22.45 -12.56 -15.50
N ALA A 403 -22.31 -13.44 -14.52
CA ALA A 403 -21.03 -13.99 -14.09
C ALA A 403 -20.32 -14.79 -15.19
N LYS A 404 -19.03 -14.55 -15.35
CA LYS A 404 -18.05 -15.34 -16.10
C LYS A 404 -16.92 -15.72 -15.15
N CYS A 405 -16.86 -16.98 -14.74
CA CYS A 405 -16.03 -17.46 -13.65
C CYS A 405 -14.72 -18.07 -14.15
N PHE A 406 -13.61 -17.60 -13.58
CA PHE A 406 -12.26 -18.06 -13.89
C PHE A 406 -11.50 -18.40 -12.60
N ASN A 407 -10.68 -19.44 -12.64
CA ASN A 407 -9.93 -19.91 -11.46
C ASN A 407 -8.49 -19.37 -11.41
N SER A 408 -8.14 -18.50 -12.34
CA SER A 408 -6.86 -17.78 -12.37
C SER A 408 -6.98 -16.48 -13.15
N GLU A 409 -6.02 -15.56 -12.95
CA GLU A 409 -5.88 -14.35 -13.76
C GLU A 409 -5.61 -14.69 -15.22
N GLU A 410 -4.79 -15.72 -15.47
CA GLU A 410 -4.38 -16.16 -16.80
C GLU A 410 -5.59 -16.59 -17.64
N GLU A 411 -6.48 -17.43 -17.08
CA GLU A 411 -7.73 -17.85 -17.74
C GLU A 411 -8.63 -16.64 -18.06
N ALA A 412 -8.73 -15.68 -17.15
CA ALA A 412 -9.53 -14.48 -17.36
C ALA A 412 -8.96 -13.61 -18.49
N ILE A 413 -7.63 -13.39 -18.52
CA ILE A 413 -6.97 -12.62 -19.60
C ILE A 413 -7.17 -13.29 -20.96
N GLU A 414 -7.01 -14.61 -21.05
CA GLU A 414 -7.24 -15.36 -22.28
C GLU A 414 -8.69 -15.19 -22.77
N ALA A 415 -9.66 -15.25 -21.87
CA ALA A 415 -11.07 -15.06 -22.21
C ALA A 415 -11.39 -13.63 -22.68
N ILE A 416 -10.80 -12.61 -22.02
CA ILE A 416 -10.98 -11.20 -22.37
C ILE A 416 -10.38 -10.91 -23.75
N THR A 417 -9.12 -11.28 -23.96
CA THR A 417 -8.41 -11.04 -25.23
C THR A 417 -8.98 -11.87 -26.39
N GLY A 418 -9.49 -13.07 -26.07
CA GLY A 418 -10.18 -13.96 -27.01
C GLY A 418 -11.62 -13.54 -27.38
N GLY A 419 -12.10 -12.38 -26.86
CA GLY A 419 -13.43 -11.84 -27.19
C GLY A 419 -14.61 -12.63 -26.60
N LYS A 420 -14.38 -13.44 -25.56
CA LYS A 420 -15.44 -14.19 -24.86
C LYS A 420 -16.21 -13.33 -23.85
N ILE A 421 -15.66 -12.16 -23.48
CA ILE A 421 -16.26 -11.21 -22.54
C ILE A 421 -16.94 -10.09 -23.31
N LYS A 422 -18.14 -9.72 -22.89
CA LYS A 422 -19.00 -8.72 -23.54
C LYS A 422 -19.52 -7.71 -22.53
N ASP A 423 -20.01 -6.57 -23.02
CA ASP A 423 -20.76 -5.62 -22.21
C ASP A 423 -21.91 -6.32 -21.48
N GLY A 424 -22.06 -6.02 -20.20
CA GLY A 424 -23.06 -6.68 -19.35
C GLY A 424 -22.54 -7.87 -18.56
N ASP A 425 -21.32 -8.35 -18.81
CA ASP A 425 -20.71 -9.41 -18.02
C ASP A 425 -20.11 -8.90 -16.70
N VAL A 426 -19.97 -9.80 -15.73
CA VAL A 426 -19.15 -9.65 -14.52
C VAL A 426 -18.08 -10.73 -14.55
N VAL A 427 -16.83 -10.31 -14.72
CA VAL A 427 -15.68 -11.22 -14.68
C VAL A 427 -15.35 -11.57 -13.23
N VAL A 428 -15.43 -12.86 -12.89
CA VAL A 428 -15.14 -13.39 -11.55
C VAL A 428 -13.81 -14.13 -11.59
N ILE A 429 -12.80 -13.60 -10.88
CA ILE A 429 -11.48 -14.25 -10.77
C ILE A 429 -11.32 -14.75 -9.33
N ARG A 430 -11.30 -16.04 -9.15
CA ARG A 430 -11.30 -16.71 -7.85
C ARG A 430 -10.08 -17.60 -7.62
N TYR A 431 -9.88 -18.04 -6.38
CA TYR A 431 -8.67 -18.76 -5.94
C TYR A 431 -7.38 -17.95 -6.14
N GLU A 432 -7.48 -16.63 -6.02
CA GLU A 432 -6.34 -15.70 -6.01
C GLU A 432 -6.20 -14.96 -4.68
N GLY A 433 -6.92 -15.40 -3.64
CA GLY A 433 -6.87 -14.88 -2.27
C GLY A 433 -5.56 -15.21 -1.54
N PRO A 434 -5.48 -14.85 -0.23
CA PRO A 434 -4.29 -15.07 0.60
C PRO A 434 -3.78 -16.52 0.56
N LYS A 435 -4.69 -17.50 0.69
CA LYS A 435 -4.38 -18.95 0.67
C LYS A 435 -4.42 -19.53 -0.73
N GLY A 436 -5.41 -19.14 -1.52
CA GLY A 436 -5.70 -19.72 -2.84
C GLY A 436 -4.72 -19.31 -3.91
N GLY A 437 -4.23 -18.07 -3.88
CA GLY A 437 -3.26 -17.54 -4.81
C GLY A 437 -1.94 -18.32 -4.88
N PRO A 438 -1.25 -18.67 -3.76
CA PRO A 438 -1.21 -17.91 -2.51
C PRO A 438 -0.57 -16.54 -2.66
N GLY A 439 -0.69 -15.70 -1.62
CA GLY A 439 -0.09 -14.35 -1.62
C GLY A 439 -1.01 -13.28 -2.21
N MET A 440 -2.30 -13.59 -2.39
CA MET A 440 -3.34 -12.62 -2.76
C MET A 440 -2.87 -11.68 -3.88
N ARG A 441 -2.53 -12.27 -5.05
CA ARG A 441 -1.90 -11.53 -6.16
C ARG A 441 -2.67 -10.27 -6.53
N GLU A 442 -1.93 -9.24 -6.88
CA GLU A 442 -2.46 -7.97 -7.34
C GLU A 442 -2.56 -7.99 -8.86
N MET A 443 -3.74 -7.67 -9.39
CA MET A 443 -4.04 -7.74 -10.81
C MET A 443 -4.24 -6.33 -11.39
N LEU A 444 -3.61 -6.06 -12.51
CA LEU A 444 -3.80 -4.85 -13.31
C LEU A 444 -4.10 -5.19 -14.77
N ASN A 445 -3.50 -6.27 -15.31
CA ASN A 445 -3.65 -6.64 -16.71
C ASN A 445 -5.11 -6.85 -17.15
N PRO A 446 -5.95 -7.63 -16.42
CA PRO A 446 -7.35 -7.81 -16.83
C PRO A 446 -8.11 -6.48 -16.93
N THR A 447 -7.89 -5.59 -15.95
CA THR A 447 -8.58 -4.29 -15.85
C THR A 447 -8.09 -3.31 -16.91
N ALA A 448 -6.78 -3.30 -17.20
CA ALA A 448 -6.17 -2.44 -18.22
C ALA A 448 -6.59 -2.87 -19.64
N VAL A 449 -6.64 -4.17 -19.91
CA VAL A 449 -7.10 -4.70 -21.21
C VAL A 449 -8.57 -4.37 -21.43
N ILE A 450 -9.44 -4.59 -20.44
CA ILE A 450 -10.87 -4.22 -20.51
C ILE A 450 -11.03 -2.73 -20.82
N ALA A 451 -10.30 -1.87 -20.08
CA ALA A 451 -10.33 -0.43 -20.30
C ALA A 451 -9.81 -0.03 -21.69
N GLY A 452 -8.72 -0.66 -22.17
CA GLY A 452 -8.15 -0.46 -23.49
C GLY A 452 -9.10 -0.86 -24.62
N MET A 453 -9.83 -1.97 -24.46
CA MET A 453 -10.84 -2.45 -25.39
C MET A 453 -12.12 -1.59 -25.35
N GLY A 454 -12.37 -0.88 -24.25
CA GLY A 454 -13.55 -0.04 -24.06
C GLY A 454 -14.78 -0.83 -23.66
N LEU A 455 -14.62 -1.99 -23.03
CA LEU A 455 -15.72 -2.83 -22.56
C LEU A 455 -16.34 -2.31 -21.27
N LYS A 456 -17.67 -2.37 -21.18
CA LYS A 456 -18.44 -2.03 -19.97
C LYS A 456 -18.72 -3.28 -19.14
N VAL A 457 -17.76 -3.63 -18.26
CA VAL A 457 -17.72 -4.88 -17.49
C VAL A 457 -17.29 -4.57 -16.06
N ALA A 458 -17.87 -5.27 -15.10
CA ALA A 458 -17.36 -5.26 -13.73
C ALA A 458 -16.44 -6.48 -13.49
N LEU A 459 -15.49 -6.34 -12.56
CA LEU A 459 -14.62 -7.43 -12.15
C LEU A 459 -14.73 -7.64 -10.64
N ILE A 460 -14.79 -8.90 -10.20
CA ILE A 460 -14.73 -9.26 -8.78
C ILE A 460 -13.67 -10.34 -8.54
N THR A 461 -13.00 -10.29 -7.39
CA THR A 461 -11.96 -11.27 -7.04
C THR A 461 -11.76 -11.40 -5.54
N ASP A 462 -11.35 -12.59 -5.09
CA ASP A 462 -10.81 -12.82 -3.75
C ASP A 462 -9.33 -12.44 -3.62
N GLY A 463 -8.67 -12.10 -4.76
CA GLY A 463 -7.37 -11.46 -4.83
C GLY A 463 -7.46 -9.94 -4.65
N ARG A 464 -6.54 -9.20 -5.29
CA ARG A 464 -6.47 -7.73 -5.24
C ARG A 464 -6.43 -7.13 -6.64
N PHE A 465 -6.91 -5.91 -6.75
CA PHE A 465 -6.64 -5.06 -7.91
C PHE A 465 -5.60 -3.99 -7.56
N SER A 466 -4.80 -3.62 -8.54
CA SER A 466 -3.79 -2.57 -8.40
C SER A 466 -4.43 -1.23 -8.01
N GLY A 467 -3.72 -0.42 -7.22
CA GLY A 467 -4.11 0.97 -6.95
C GLY A 467 -4.23 1.84 -8.20
N ALA A 468 -3.65 1.40 -9.33
CA ALA A 468 -3.74 2.02 -10.65
C ALA A 468 -5.00 1.64 -11.45
N THR A 469 -5.83 0.73 -10.94
CA THR A 469 -7.04 0.22 -11.61
C THR A 469 -8.11 1.30 -11.73
N ARG A 470 -8.85 1.28 -12.85
CA ARG A 470 -10.04 2.07 -13.13
C ARG A 470 -11.25 1.14 -13.37
N GLY A 471 -12.45 1.64 -13.06
CA GLY A 471 -13.72 0.93 -13.28
C GLY A 471 -14.22 0.20 -12.03
N ALA A 472 -15.34 -0.55 -12.19
CA ALA A 472 -15.97 -1.31 -11.11
C ALA A 472 -15.21 -2.60 -10.83
N CYS A 473 -14.08 -2.47 -10.11
CA CYS A 473 -13.18 -3.58 -9.78
C CYS A 473 -13.22 -3.80 -8.26
N ILE A 474 -13.90 -4.87 -7.84
CA ILE A 474 -14.14 -5.22 -6.45
C ILE A 474 -13.18 -6.33 -6.05
N GLY A 475 -12.22 -6.04 -5.20
CA GLY A 475 -11.25 -6.99 -4.66
C GLY A 475 -11.52 -7.38 -3.21
N HIS A 476 -10.62 -8.19 -2.65
CA HIS A 476 -10.65 -8.64 -1.27
C HIS A 476 -11.96 -9.36 -0.88
N VAL A 477 -12.67 -9.96 -1.84
CA VAL A 477 -13.91 -10.69 -1.54
C VAL A 477 -13.62 -11.77 -0.49
N SER A 478 -14.25 -11.62 0.67
CA SER A 478 -13.97 -12.42 1.85
C SER A 478 -15.26 -13.03 2.40
N PRO A 479 -15.21 -14.31 2.82
CA PRO A 479 -14.09 -15.25 2.77
C PRO A 479 -13.66 -15.63 1.34
N GLU A 480 -12.36 -15.90 1.14
CA GLU A 480 -11.83 -16.31 -0.17
C GLU A 480 -12.34 -17.70 -0.63
N ALA A 481 -12.26 -17.96 -1.95
CA ALA A 481 -12.71 -19.24 -2.52
C ALA A 481 -12.00 -20.45 -1.91
N MET A 482 -10.69 -20.38 -1.66
CA MET A 482 -9.90 -21.49 -1.08
C MET A 482 -10.29 -21.80 0.37
N ALA A 483 -10.87 -20.84 1.07
CA ALA A 483 -11.44 -21.03 2.41
C ALA A 483 -12.92 -21.47 2.37
N GLY A 484 -13.50 -21.68 1.18
CA GLY A 484 -14.90 -22.05 1.02
C GLY A 484 -15.85 -20.85 1.16
N GLY A 485 -15.40 -19.66 0.79
CA GLY A 485 -16.27 -18.48 0.71
C GLY A 485 -17.26 -18.57 -0.46
N PRO A 486 -18.35 -17.78 -0.44
CA PRO A 486 -19.42 -17.85 -1.45
C PRO A 486 -18.96 -17.68 -2.89
N ILE A 487 -17.90 -16.93 -3.13
CA ILE A 487 -17.29 -16.74 -4.45
C ILE A 487 -16.84 -18.08 -5.09
N ALA A 488 -16.55 -19.11 -4.27
CA ALA A 488 -16.18 -20.44 -4.76
C ALA A 488 -17.33 -21.17 -5.46
N TYR A 489 -18.57 -20.82 -5.13
CA TYR A 489 -19.78 -21.53 -5.57
C TYR A 489 -20.47 -20.87 -6.76
N LEU A 490 -19.94 -19.74 -7.24
CA LEU A 490 -20.48 -19.08 -8.43
C LEU A 490 -20.31 -19.94 -9.67
N GLU A 491 -21.31 -19.90 -10.53
CA GLU A 491 -21.34 -20.57 -11.83
C GLU A 491 -21.52 -19.53 -12.95
N ASP A 492 -21.07 -19.88 -14.16
CA ASP A 492 -21.32 -19.07 -15.34
C ASP A 492 -22.83 -18.90 -15.55
N GLY A 493 -23.25 -17.66 -15.76
CA GLY A 493 -24.67 -17.31 -15.94
C GLY A 493 -25.36 -16.80 -14.68
N ASP A 494 -24.76 -16.92 -13.50
CA ASP A 494 -25.32 -16.30 -12.28
C ASP A 494 -25.41 -14.77 -12.45
N ILE A 495 -26.47 -14.18 -11.89
CA ILE A 495 -26.61 -12.73 -11.91
C ILE A 495 -25.97 -12.14 -10.64
N ILE A 496 -24.98 -11.28 -10.85
CA ILE A 496 -24.32 -10.52 -9.79
C ILE A 496 -24.92 -9.14 -9.70
N ASP A 497 -25.30 -8.73 -8.48
CA ASP A 497 -25.86 -7.43 -8.14
C ASP A 497 -24.84 -6.63 -7.33
N ILE A 498 -24.26 -5.62 -7.97
CA ILE A 498 -23.26 -4.71 -7.40
C ILE A 498 -23.92 -3.37 -7.15
N ASP A 499 -24.04 -2.95 -5.89
CA ASP A 499 -24.54 -1.63 -5.50
C ASP A 499 -23.53 -0.94 -4.58
N ILE A 500 -22.58 -0.24 -5.21
CA ILE A 500 -21.52 0.47 -4.51
C ILE A 500 -22.10 1.61 -3.67
N SER A 501 -23.17 2.24 -4.15
CA SER A 501 -23.84 3.35 -3.45
C SER A 501 -24.43 2.90 -2.12
N ASN A 502 -25.05 1.72 -2.08
CA ASN A 502 -25.65 1.13 -0.87
C ASN A 502 -24.76 0.06 -0.21
N ARG A 503 -23.48 -0.04 -0.61
CA ARG A 503 -22.49 -0.95 0.00
C ARG A 503 -22.85 -2.43 -0.10
N LYS A 504 -23.42 -2.87 -1.23
CA LYS A 504 -23.89 -4.25 -1.40
C LYS A 504 -23.17 -4.98 -2.53
N LEU A 505 -22.90 -6.26 -2.28
CA LEU A 505 -22.38 -7.21 -3.26
C LEU A 505 -23.10 -8.56 -3.09
N ASN A 506 -23.99 -8.89 -4.03
CA ASN A 506 -24.82 -10.07 -3.94
C ASN A 506 -24.79 -10.90 -5.24
N VAL A 507 -25.04 -12.18 -5.10
CA VAL A 507 -25.47 -13.06 -6.19
C VAL A 507 -26.98 -13.31 -6.04
N LEU A 508 -27.71 -13.26 -7.15
CA LEU A 508 -29.17 -13.43 -7.16
C LEU A 508 -29.57 -14.88 -7.40
N ILE A 509 -29.19 -15.76 -6.46
CA ILE A 509 -29.65 -17.14 -6.38
C ILE A 509 -30.31 -17.38 -5.02
N SER A 510 -31.12 -18.43 -4.88
CA SER A 510 -31.77 -18.70 -3.61
C SER A 510 -30.77 -19.25 -2.56
N ASP A 511 -31.10 -19.12 -1.28
CA ASP A 511 -30.28 -19.65 -0.19
C ASP A 511 -30.17 -21.19 -0.27
N GLU A 512 -31.24 -21.87 -0.75
CA GLU A 512 -31.25 -23.32 -0.96
C GLU A 512 -30.25 -23.72 -2.06
N GLU A 513 -30.21 -22.97 -3.18
CA GLU A 513 -29.25 -23.25 -4.27
C GLU A 513 -27.81 -22.98 -3.80
N MET A 514 -27.59 -21.89 -3.07
CA MET A 514 -26.27 -21.58 -2.49
C MET A 514 -25.84 -22.70 -1.53
N ALA A 515 -26.73 -23.16 -0.65
CA ALA A 515 -26.45 -24.27 0.29
C ALA A 515 -26.14 -25.58 -0.44
N LYS A 516 -26.88 -25.89 -1.51
CA LYS A 516 -26.65 -27.07 -2.35
C LYS A 516 -25.28 -27.02 -3.03
N ARG A 517 -24.92 -25.90 -3.64
CA ARG A 517 -23.59 -25.68 -4.27
C ARG A 517 -22.47 -25.78 -3.24
N LYS A 518 -22.66 -25.20 -2.06
CA LYS A 518 -21.71 -25.32 -0.94
C LYS A 518 -21.50 -26.76 -0.51
N ALA A 519 -22.57 -27.56 -0.41
CA ALA A 519 -22.49 -28.96 -0.04
C ALA A 519 -21.75 -29.84 -1.09
N ASN A 520 -21.83 -29.45 -2.36
CA ASN A 520 -21.15 -30.13 -3.47
C ASN A 520 -19.73 -29.63 -3.74
N TRP A 521 -19.33 -28.49 -3.11
CA TRP A 521 -18.02 -27.94 -3.33
C TRP A 521 -16.92 -28.81 -2.74
N VAL A 522 -15.91 -29.09 -3.56
CA VAL A 522 -14.71 -29.81 -3.15
C VAL A 522 -13.54 -28.85 -3.16
N LYS A 523 -12.84 -28.75 -2.04
CA LYS A 523 -11.66 -27.89 -1.92
C LYS A 523 -10.59 -28.34 -2.93
N PRO A 524 -10.15 -27.44 -3.82
CA PRO A 524 -9.12 -27.79 -4.80
C PRO A 524 -7.76 -28.00 -4.13
N GLU A 525 -6.87 -28.70 -4.84
CA GLU A 525 -5.48 -28.83 -4.45
C GLU A 525 -4.78 -27.48 -4.41
N PRO A 526 -3.84 -27.27 -3.47
CA PRO A 526 -3.06 -26.04 -3.40
C PRO A 526 -2.29 -25.77 -4.71
N LYS A 527 -2.39 -24.56 -5.25
CA LYS A 527 -1.64 -24.16 -6.45
C LYS A 527 -0.12 -24.24 -6.27
N VAL A 528 0.39 -24.04 -5.03
CA VAL A 528 1.82 -24.08 -4.70
C VAL A 528 2.04 -25.08 -3.55
N LYS A 529 2.84 -26.12 -3.79
CA LYS A 529 3.05 -27.23 -2.84
C LYS A 529 4.37 -27.14 -2.06
N THR A 530 5.31 -26.29 -2.47
CA THR A 530 6.65 -26.21 -1.87
C THR A 530 7.12 -24.76 -1.70
N GLY A 531 8.22 -24.56 -0.98
CA GLY A 531 8.87 -23.26 -0.83
C GLY A 531 8.12 -22.30 0.11
N TYR A 532 8.44 -21.01 -0.01
CA TYR A 532 7.92 -19.98 0.89
C TYR A 532 6.40 -19.82 0.78
N LEU A 533 5.86 -19.74 -0.43
CA LEU A 533 4.43 -19.54 -0.64
C LEU A 533 3.56 -20.70 -0.11
N SER A 534 4.08 -21.93 -0.08
CA SER A 534 3.39 -23.06 0.54
C SER A 534 3.30 -22.91 2.07
N ARG A 535 4.34 -22.37 2.72
CA ARG A 535 4.32 -22.04 4.16
C ARG A 535 3.40 -20.87 4.43
N TYR A 536 3.51 -19.80 3.62
CA TYR A 536 2.65 -18.62 3.69
C TYR A 536 1.15 -19.02 3.62
N ALA A 537 0.75 -19.83 2.65
CA ALA A 537 -0.64 -20.27 2.48
C ALA A 537 -1.21 -21.03 3.70
N LYS A 538 -0.36 -21.70 4.47
CA LYS A 538 -0.77 -22.44 5.68
C LYS A 538 -1.01 -21.52 6.86
N LEU A 539 -0.21 -20.47 6.99
CA LEU A 539 -0.18 -19.58 8.15
C LEU A 539 -0.98 -18.30 7.95
N THR A 540 -1.20 -17.88 6.70
CA THR A 540 -1.88 -16.61 6.42
C THR A 540 -3.34 -16.63 6.86
N THR A 541 -3.78 -15.52 7.44
CA THR A 541 -5.17 -15.27 7.82
C THR A 541 -6.00 -14.79 6.63
N SER A 542 -7.27 -14.45 6.84
CA SER A 542 -8.14 -13.88 5.82
C SER A 542 -7.70 -12.46 5.42
N ALA A 543 -8.07 -12.03 4.22
CA ALA A 543 -7.97 -10.62 3.84
C ALA A 543 -8.70 -9.70 4.81
N SER A 544 -9.82 -10.17 5.41
CA SER A 544 -10.61 -9.42 6.40
C SER A 544 -9.87 -9.14 7.71
N THR A 545 -8.76 -9.83 7.95
CA THR A 545 -7.89 -9.62 9.12
C THR A 545 -6.48 -9.16 8.74
N GLY A 546 -6.30 -8.68 7.50
CA GLY A 546 -5.03 -8.12 7.02
C GLY A 546 -4.12 -9.10 6.31
N ALA A 547 -4.52 -10.38 6.14
CA ALA A 547 -3.71 -11.47 5.57
C ALA A 547 -2.32 -11.54 6.21
N VAL A 548 -2.27 -11.51 7.54
CA VAL A 548 -1.05 -11.65 8.36
C VAL A 548 -0.73 -13.13 8.61
N LEU A 549 0.49 -13.45 9.04
CA LEU A 549 0.87 -14.80 9.43
C LEU A 549 0.60 -15.02 10.93
N GLU A 550 -0.09 -16.11 11.27
CA GLU A 550 -0.36 -16.61 12.64
C GLU A 550 0.01 -18.08 12.78
#